data_4f13f25ede032e1adfbc8f4f9fef32e9
#
_entry.id   4f13f25ede032e1adfbc8f4f9fef32e9
#
_cell.length_a   1.000
_cell.length_b   1.000
_cell.length_c   1.000
_cell.angle_alpha   90.00
_cell.angle_beta   90.00
_cell.angle_gamma   90.00
#
_symmetry.space_group_name_H-M   'P 1'
#
loop_
_entity.id
_entity.type
_entity.pdbx_description
1 polymer ?
#
loop_
_entity_poly.entity_id
_entity_poly.type
_entity_poly.pdbx_seq_one_letter_code
_entity_poly.pdbx_strand_id
1 'polypeptide(L)'
;RAMMNERGERVKAAPPSTPPPQPPQAPRKLNNRETRELEALPGKMEALEAEIAEIESALADPSIYAKDNARAVALTARLPVARAELDAAETRWLELSERA
;
A
#
# COMPACT_ATOMS: atom_id res chain seq x y z
N ARG A 1 18.20 16.17 49.17
CA ARG A 1 18.03 15.99 48.85
C ARG A 1 17.74 15.79 48.08
N ALA A 2 17.72 15.93 47.88
CA ALA A 2 17.25 15.69 47.22
C ALA A 2 17.26 15.51 46.40
N MET A 3 17.35 15.65 46.35
CA MET A 3 17.11 15.47 45.74
C MET A 3 17.02 15.15 44.92
N MET A 4 17.19 15.33 45.01
CA MET A 4 16.90 15.11 44.54
C MET A 4 16.59 14.86 43.83
N ASN A 5 16.73 14.95 43.95
CA ASN A 5 16.22 14.84 43.52
C ASN A 5 15.98 14.70 43.05
N GLU A 6 16.07 14.89 43.08
CA GLU A 6 15.71 14.96 42.83
C GLU A 6 15.45 14.78 42.12
N ARG A 7 15.67 14.84 42.28
CA ARG A 7 15.31 14.81 41.77
C ARG A 7 14.90 14.70 40.95
N GLY A 8 15.01 14.79 40.97
CA GLY A 8 14.50 14.84 40.33
C GLY A 8 14.39 14.66 39.59
N GLU A 9 14.50 14.70 39.60
CA GLU A 9 14.24 14.63 38.95
C GLU A 9 13.98 14.42 38.20
N ARG A 10 13.98 14.38 38.16
CA ARG A 10 13.67 14.39 37.65
C ARG A 10 13.14 14.29 36.87
N VAL A 11 13.08 14.47 36.62
CA VAL A 11 12.58 14.55 35.97
C VAL A 11 12.30 14.49 35.21
N LYS A 12 12.23 14.55 34.94
CA LYS A 12 11.95 14.54 34.28
C LYS A 12 11.49 14.44 33.51
N ALA A 13 11.18 14.44 33.46
CA ALA A 13 10.67 14.28 32.84
C ALA A 13 10.48 14.40 31.72
N ALA A 14 10.36 14.52 31.21
CA ALA A 14 10.01 14.51 30.21
C ALA A 14 9.91 13.86 29.58
N PRO A 15 9.67 13.65 29.21
CA PRO A 15 9.54 13.13 28.40
C PRO A 15 9.16 12.92 27.57
N PRO A 16 9.06 12.70 27.69
CA PRO A 16 8.91 12.25 26.69
C PRO A 16 8.70 12.72 25.65
N SER A 17 9.00 12.60 25.28
CA SER A 17 9.08 12.78 24.03
C SER A 17 8.19 12.05 23.16
N THR A 18 7.29 11.40 23.67
CA THR A 18 6.26 10.88 22.86
C THR A 18 5.44 12.02 22.40
N PRO A 19 5.26 12.19 21.12
CA PRO A 19 4.36 13.21 20.67
C PRO A 19 3.01 12.92 21.27
N PRO A 20 2.30 13.92 21.65
CA PRO A 20 0.97 13.69 22.16
C PRO A 20 0.21 12.87 21.16
N PRO A 21 -0.55 11.90 21.63
CA PRO A 21 -1.36 11.14 20.69
C PRO A 21 -2.21 12.12 19.94
N GLN A 22 -2.17 12.01 18.65
CA GLN A 22 -2.97 12.89 17.86
C GLN A 22 -4.40 12.52 18.05
N PRO A 23 -5.26 13.51 18.27
CA PRO A 23 -6.67 13.20 18.36
C PRO A 23 -7.13 12.58 17.07
N PRO A 24 -8.11 11.71 17.13
CA PRO A 24 -8.73 11.28 15.88
C PRO A 24 -9.20 12.51 15.16
N GLN A 25 -8.74 12.66 13.98
CA GLN A 25 -9.01 13.87 13.24
C GLN A 25 -9.85 13.56 12.05
N ALA A 26 -10.52 14.57 11.59
CA ALA A 26 -11.09 14.54 10.27
C ALA A 26 -9.96 14.21 9.29
N PRO A 27 -10.27 13.56 8.17
CA PRO A 27 -9.24 13.26 7.18
C PRO A 27 -8.46 14.51 6.84
N ARG A 28 -7.17 14.39 6.90
CA ARG A 28 -6.29 15.49 6.57
C ARG A 28 -6.06 15.54 5.08
N LYS A 29 -5.76 16.73 4.61
CA LYS A 29 -5.32 16.85 3.24
C LYS A 29 -4.09 16.00 3.02
N LEU A 30 -3.90 15.56 1.80
CA LEU A 30 -2.78 14.72 1.45
C LEU A 30 -1.47 15.50 1.59
N ASN A 31 -0.44 14.82 2.09
CA ASN A 31 0.90 15.39 2.04
C ASN A 31 1.48 15.15 0.64
N ASN A 32 2.69 15.67 0.40
CA ASN A 32 3.32 15.56 -0.91
C ASN A 32 3.49 14.13 -1.37
N ARG A 33 3.85 13.26 -0.43
CA ARG A 33 4.05 11.86 -0.75
C ARG A 33 2.74 11.21 -1.17
N GLU A 34 1.68 11.47 -0.43
CA GLU A 34 0.37 10.90 -0.73
C GLU A 34 -0.20 11.45 -2.01
N THR A 35 0.06 12.72 -2.30
CA THR A 35 -0.38 13.31 -3.56
C THR A 35 0.29 12.62 -4.74
N ARG A 36 1.59 12.36 -4.63
CA ARG A 36 2.30 11.64 -5.70
C ARG A 36 1.77 10.22 -5.85
N GLU A 37 1.50 9.58 -4.72
CA GLU A 37 0.95 8.23 -4.75
C GLU A 37 -0.40 8.22 -5.45
N LEU A 38 -1.26 9.18 -5.10
CA LEU A 38 -2.58 9.27 -5.72
C LEU A 38 -2.47 9.49 -7.23
N GLU A 39 -1.53 10.31 -7.65
CA GLU A 39 -1.33 10.59 -9.08
C GLU A 39 -0.80 9.38 -9.83
N ALA A 40 -0.03 8.54 -9.15
CA ALA A 40 0.57 7.36 -9.78
C ALA A 40 -0.36 6.15 -9.80
N LEU A 41 -1.31 6.09 -8.88
CA LEU A 41 -2.17 4.92 -8.76
C LEU A 41 -2.99 4.59 -10.00
N PRO A 42 -3.59 5.57 -10.71
CA PRO A 42 -4.35 5.22 -11.92
C PRO A 42 -3.51 4.51 -12.97
N GLY A 43 -2.27 4.95 -13.18
CA GLY A 43 -1.38 4.27 -14.10
C GLY A 43 -1.04 2.87 -13.66
N LYS A 44 -0.81 2.70 -12.36
CA LYS A 44 -0.53 1.38 -11.80
C LYS A 44 -1.73 0.45 -11.97
N MET A 45 -2.93 0.95 -11.72
CA MET A 45 -4.14 0.15 -11.90
C MET A 45 -4.33 -0.25 -13.35
N GLU A 46 -4.10 0.68 -14.27
CA GLU A 46 -4.19 0.37 -15.71
C GLU A 46 -3.20 -0.72 -16.10
N ALA A 47 -1.97 -0.61 -15.61
CA ALA A 47 -0.94 -1.59 -15.93
C ALA A 47 -1.33 -2.97 -15.40
N LEU A 48 -1.87 -3.03 -14.19
CA LEU A 48 -2.30 -4.30 -13.60
C LEU A 48 -3.48 -4.88 -14.35
N GLU A 49 -4.43 -4.03 -14.77
CA GLU A 49 -5.57 -4.51 -15.55
C GLU A 49 -5.11 -5.08 -16.90
N ALA A 50 -4.15 -4.42 -17.53
CA ALA A 50 -3.61 -4.90 -18.79
C ALA A 50 -2.87 -6.23 -18.59
N GLU A 51 -2.11 -6.33 -17.51
CA GLU A 51 -1.41 -7.57 -17.21
C GLU A 51 -2.38 -8.71 -16.97
N ILE A 52 -3.43 -8.47 -16.20
CA ILE A 52 -4.44 -9.47 -15.93
C ILE A 52 -5.11 -9.92 -17.23
N ALA A 53 -5.45 -8.97 -18.09
CA ALA A 53 -6.08 -9.30 -19.37
C ALA A 53 -5.15 -10.15 -20.24
N GLU A 54 -3.86 -9.83 -20.25
CA GLU A 54 -2.89 -10.62 -21.00
C GLU A 54 -2.76 -12.02 -20.46
N ILE A 55 -2.71 -12.14 -19.14
CA ILE A 55 -2.61 -13.45 -18.51
C ILE A 55 -3.84 -14.30 -18.82
N GLU A 56 -5.01 -13.71 -18.70
CA GLU A 56 -6.24 -14.42 -18.97
C GLU A 56 -6.33 -14.84 -20.43
N SER A 57 -5.90 -13.99 -21.31
CA SER A 57 -5.90 -14.29 -22.74
C SER A 57 -4.94 -15.44 -23.05
N ALA A 58 -3.74 -15.40 -22.45
CA ALA A 58 -2.76 -16.45 -22.66
C ALA A 58 -3.24 -17.79 -22.11
N LEU A 59 -3.85 -17.78 -20.94
CA LEU A 59 -4.33 -19.01 -20.32
C LEU A 59 -5.60 -19.56 -20.98
N ALA A 60 -6.31 -18.70 -21.72
CA ALA A 60 -7.48 -19.16 -22.47
C ALA A 60 -7.08 -19.99 -23.70
N ASP A 61 -5.83 -19.91 -24.13
CA ASP A 61 -5.33 -20.71 -25.21
C ASP A 61 -4.91 -22.10 -24.68
N PRO A 62 -5.67 -23.16 -25.00
CA PRO A 62 -5.32 -24.46 -24.43
C PRO A 62 -3.97 -24.96 -24.88
N SER A 63 -3.43 -24.47 -25.97
CA SER A 63 -2.14 -24.93 -26.47
C SER A 63 -0.98 -24.47 -25.64
N ILE A 64 -1.18 -23.46 -24.77
CA ILE A 64 -0.07 -22.95 -23.95
C ILE A 64 0.48 -24.03 -23.03
N TYR A 65 -0.39 -24.91 -22.56
CA TYR A 65 0.03 -25.96 -21.64
C TYR A 65 0.92 -27.01 -22.32
N ALA A 66 0.74 -27.19 -23.59
CA ALA A 66 1.56 -28.10 -24.36
C ALA A 66 2.81 -27.45 -24.90
N LYS A 67 2.72 -26.20 -25.32
CA LYS A 67 3.82 -25.50 -25.97
C LYS A 67 4.78 -24.86 -24.97
N ASP A 68 4.25 -24.34 -23.89
CA ASP A 68 5.05 -23.61 -22.91
C ASP A 68 4.43 -23.77 -21.53
N ASN A 69 4.55 -24.96 -21.01
CA ASN A 69 3.94 -25.28 -19.71
C ASN A 69 4.55 -24.43 -18.60
N ALA A 70 5.85 -24.14 -18.68
CA ALA A 70 6.48 -23.32 -17.65
C ALA A 70 5.86 -21.92 -17.60
N ARG A 71 5.57 -21.36 -18.77
CA ARG A 71 4.90 -20.06 -18.81
C ARG A 71 3.50 -20.14 -18.27
N ALA A 72 2.77 -21.21 -18.62
CA ALA A 72 1.41 -21.40 -18.12
C ALA A 72 1.39 -21.47 -16.60
N VAL A 73 2.34 -22.20 -16.01
CA VAL A 73 2.44 -22.33 -14.56
C VAL A 73 2.74 -20.96 -13.94
N ALA A 74 3.69 -20.23 -14.52
CA ALA A 74 4.06 -18.92 -14.01
C ALA A 74 2.89 -17.93 -14.08
N LEU A 75 2.15 -17.92 -15.19
CA LEU A 75 1.02 -17.03 -15.35
C LEU A 75 -0.11 -17.39 -14.40
N THR A 76 -0.35 -18.69 -14.21
CA THR A 76 -1.37 -19.14 -13.27
C THR A 76 -1.05 -18.69 -11.85
N ALA A 77 0.24 -18.70 -11.48
CA ALA A 77 0.66 -18.24 -10.16
C ALA A 77 0.58 -16.72 -10.05
N ARG A 78 0.90 -16.01 -11.13
CA ARG A 78 0.89 -14.54 -11.10
C ARG A 78 -0.52 -13.96 -11.05
N LEU A 79 -1.49 -14.62 -11.67
CA LEU A 79 -2.82 -14.05 -11.83
C LEU A 79 -3.47 -13.63 -10.51
N PRO A 80 -3.53 -14.50 -9.48
CA PRO A 80 -4.14 -14.05 -8.22
C PRO A 80 -3.34 -12.95 -7.53
N VAL A 81 -2.02 -12.94 -7.72
CA VAL A 81 -1.19 -11.88 -7.16
C VAL A 81 -1.50 -10.55 -7.82
N ALA A 82 -1.60 -10.55 -9.15
CA ALA A 82 -1.93 -9.33 -9.90
C ALA A 82 -3.31 -8.81 -9.50
N ARG A 83 -4.27 -9.70 -9.34
CA ARG A 83 -5.61 -9.31 -8.91
C ARG A 83 -5.60 -8.71 -7.52
N ALA A 84 -4.82 -9.28 -6.61
CA ALA A 84 -4.71 -8.76 -5.26
C ALA A 84 -4.04 -7.39 -5.25
N GLU A 85 -3.03 -7.21 -6.08
CA GLU A 85 -2.35 -5.92 -6.20
C GLU A 85 -3.30 -4.86 -6.76
N LEU A 86 -4.11 -5.22 -7.74
CA LEU A 86 -5.08 -4.30 -8.29
C LEU A 86 -6.11 -3.89 -7.24
N ASP A 87 -6.61 -4.86 -6.51
CA ASP A 87 -7.57 -4.59 -5.44
C ASP A 87 -6.99 -3.66 -4.39
N ALA A 88 -5.75 -3.92 -3.98
CA ALA A 88 -5.08 -3.07 -3.01
C ALA A 88 -4.87 -1.65 -3.55
N ALA A 89 -4.52 -1.54 -4.84
CA ALA A 89 -4.33 -0.24 -5.46
C ALA A 89 -5.64 0.54 -5.52
N GLU A 90 -6.74 -0.13 -5.86
CA GLU A 90 -8.05 0.50 -5.89
C GLU A 90 -8.48 0.99 -4.51
N THR A 91 -8.27 0.16 -3.50
CA THR A 91 -8.58 0.53 -2.13
C THR A 91 -7.78 1.74 -1.70
N ARG A 92 -6.48 1.73 -2.00
CA ARG A 92 -5.62 2.85 -1.64
C ARG A 92 -6.02 4.12 -2.38
N TRP A 93 -6.37 3.99 -3.65
CA TRP A 93 -6.81 5.13 -4.44
C TRP A 93 -8.07 5.76 -3.85
N LEU A 94 -9.02 4.93 -3.43
CA LEU A 94 -10.24 5.42 -2.79
C LEU A 94 -9.93 6.17 -1.50
N GLU A 95 -9.06 5.60 -0.67
CA GLU A 95 -8.66 6.25 0.58
C GLU A 95 -8.07 7.62 0.35
N LEU A 96 -7.15 7.70 -0.61
CA LEU A 96 -6.48 8.95 -0.89
C LEU A 96 -7.42 9.95 -1.56
N SER A 97 -8.29 9.47 -2.45
CA SER A 97 -9.25 10.32 -3.14
C SER A 97 -10.21 10.99 -2.16
N GLU A 98 -10.59 10.29 -1.11
CA GLU A 98 -11.50 10.85 -0.12
C GLU A 98 -10.85 11.97 0.67
N ARG A 99 -9.53 12.01 0.71
CA ARG A 99 -8.78 13.02 1.44
C ARG A 99 -8.23 14.12 0.54
N ALA A 100 -8.43 13.99 -0.74
CA ALA A 100 -7.90 14.96 -1.71
C ALA A 100 -8.77 16.20 -1.80
#